data_0bded17be5a9bbff0b820c36ce546722
#
_entry.id   0bded17be5a9bbff0b820c36ce546722
#
_cell.length_a   1.000
_cell.length_b   1.000
_cell.length_c   1.000
_cell.angle_alpha   90.00
_cell.angle_beta   90.00
_cell.angle_gamma   90.00
#
_symmetry.space_group_name_H-M   'P 1'
#
loop_
_entity.id
_entity.type
_entity.pdbx_description
1 polymer ?
#
loop_
_entity_poly.entity_id
_entity_poly.type
_entity_poly.pdbx_seq_one_letter_code
_entity_poly.pdbx_strand_id
1 'polypeptide(L)'
;MGHNAPSAIPLYFTTTVNNVAAGIYTETLNVLWSWYYCTGLSIGNICILSDSGTNKPSTLTVSMTVANDCTITAANIAFGSAPVVSAFTTVSQTASVACTKGSAYTVGFNDGLQPVSAGGRRRLKSGTNYLAYDIFQSAGTTRWGSVGAARRASSTAEVNPGNGLGTGSQIFNLNAKIYTDQATPPVGTYTDSVVLDVAF
;
A
#
# COMPACT_ATOMS: atom_id res chain seq x y z
N MET A 1 -27.57 48.33 -16.06
CA MET A 1 -27.26 47.25 -15.12
C MET A 1 -25.98 46.58 -15.62
N GLY A 2 -24.87 46.75 -14.91
CA GLY A 2 -23.61 46.08 -15.26
C GLY A 2 -23.75 44.62 -15.02
N HIS A 3 -23.70 43.80 -16.07
CA HIS A 3 -23.51 42.38 -15.94
C HIS A 3 -22.03 42.15 -15.59
N ASN A 4 -21.75 41.91 -14.32
CA ASN A 4 -20.44 41.37 -13.94
C ASN A 4 -20.31 39.99 -14.58
N ALA A 5 -19.41 39.84 -15.55
CA ALA A 5 -19.01 38.54 -16.00
C ALA A 5 -18.45 37.76 -14.78
N PRO A 6 -18.79 36.50 -14.59
CA PRO A 6 -18.24 35.73 -13.49
C PRO A 6 -16.70 35.71 -13.62
N SER A 7 -16.01 36.02 -12.52
CA SER A 7 -14.55 36.05 -12.48
C SER A 7 -13.92 34.68 -12.62
N ALA A 8 -14.71 33.61 -12.54
CA ALA A 8 -14.30 32.22 -12.69
C ALA A 8 -15.44 31.37 -13.26
N ILE A 9 -15.12 30.49 -14.19
CA ILE A 9 -16.01 29.47 -14.72
C ILE A 9 -15.59 28.15 -14.11
N PRO A 10 -16.41 27.50 -13.24
CA PRO A 10 -16.08 26.24 -12.66
C PRO A 10 -16.11 25.15 -13.73
N LEU A 11 -15.04 24.34 -13.76
CA LEU A 11 -14.94 23.15 -14.60
C LEU A 11 -14.90 21.94 -13.70
N TYR A 12 -15.70 20.92 -14.02
CA TYR A 12 -15.78 19.67 -13.28
C TYR A 12 -15.28 18.52 -14.14
N PHE A 13 -14.37 17.74 -13.57
CA PHE A 13 -13.85 16.53 -14.20
C PHE A 13 -14.23 15.32 -13.37
N THR A 14 -14.66 14.26 -14.02
CA THR A 14 -14.91 12.97 -13.40
C THR A 14 -13.98 11.94 -14.00
N THR A 15 -13.39 11.12 -13.16
CA THR A 15 -12.62 9.95 -13.60
C THR A 15 -13.50 8.71 -13.50
N THR A 16 -13.38 7.80 -14.46
CA THR A 16 -13.95 6.45 -14.33
C THR A 16 -13.06 5.62 -13.43
N VAL A 17 -13.67 4.70 -12.65
CA VAL A 17 -12.92 3.75 -11.83
C VAL A 17 -12.23 2.77 -12.76
N ASN A 18 -10.90 2.88 -12.89
CA ASN A 18 -10.07 2.00 -13.70
C ASN A 18 -8.91 1.48 -12.85
N ASN A 19 -8.47 0.25 -13.14
CA ASN A 19 -7.27 -0.32 -12.54
C ASN A 19 -6.02 0.22 -13.25
N VAL A 20 -5.62 1.46 -12.94
CA VAL A 20 -4.43 2.11 -13.48
C VAL A 20 -3.21 1.88 -12.61
N ALA A 21 -2.02 1.90 -13.21
CA ALA A 21 -0.78 1.75 -12.47
C ALA A 21 -0.48 2.98 -11.60
N ALA A 22 0.36 2.82 -10.58
CA ALA A 22 0.92 3.94 -9.84
C ALA A 22 1.73 4.84 -10.78
N GLY A 23 1.56 6.17 -10.64
CA GLY A 23 2.22 7.13 -11.51
C GLY A 23 1.50 8.47 -11.59
N ILE A 24 2.08 9.38 -12.34
CA ILE A 24 1.51 10.69 -12.64
C ILE A 24 0.94 10.64 -14.06
N TYR A 25 -0.33 10.99 -14.19
CA TYR A 25 -1.05 11.06 -15.45
C TYR A 25 -1.37 12.51 -15.75
N THR A 26 -1.03 12.97 -16.94
CA THR A 26 -1.23 14.35 -17.36
C THR A 26 -1.88 14.38 -18.74
N GLU A 27 -2.90 15.22 -18.89
CA GLU A 27 -3.59 15.49 -20.14
C GLU A 27 -3.64 16.99 -20.38
N THR A 28 -3.40 17.41 -21.62
CA THR A 28 -3.52 18.82 -22.01
C THR A 28 -4.68 18.97 -22.99
N LEU A 29 -5.70 19.68 -22.56
CA LEU A 29 -6.91 19.93 -23.32
C LEU A 29 -6.78 21.26 -24.05
N ASN A 30 -7.09 21.29 -25.33
CA ASN A 30 -7.27 22.53 -26.09
C ASN A 30 -8.71 22.99 -25.95
N VAL A 31 -8.90 24.13 -25.33
CA VAL A 31 -10.22 24.72 -25.09
C VAL A 31 -10.39 25.94 -26.00
N LEU A 32 -11.49 26.01 -26.70
CA LEU A 32 -11.86 27.14 -27.52
C LEU A 32 -12.90 27.97 -26.80
N TRP A 33 -12.58 29.24 -26.52
CA TRP A 33 -13.45 30.16 -25.84
C TRP A 33 -14.14 31.05 -26.84
N SER A 34 -15.45 31.25 -26.67
CA SER A 34 -16.21 32.23 -27.38
C SER A 34 -17.00 33.05 -26.37
N TRP A 35 -16.97 34.36 -26.52
CA TRP A 35 -17.71 35.28 -25.66
C TRP A 35 -18.29 36.44 -26.43
N TYR A 36 -19.35 37.00 -25.88
CA TYR A 36 -19.95 38.24 -26.30
C TYR A 36 -20.51 38.93 -25.06
N TYR A 37 -20.09 40.15 -24.80
CA TYR A 37 -20.67 40.96 -23.73
C TYR A 37 -20.68 42.44 -24.11
N CYS A 38 -21.61 43.20 -23.50
CA CYS A 38 -21.77 44.61 -23.72
C CYS A 38 -20.87 45.42 -22.78
N THR A 39 -19.97 46.25 -23.31
CA THR A 39 -19.02 47.08 -22.56
C THR A 39 -19.48 48.52 -22.40
N GLY A 40 -20.54 48.95 -23.12
CA GLY A 40 -21.04 50.31 -23.12
C GLY A 40 -22.54 50.41 -22.81
N LEU A 41 -23.17 51.52 -23.24
CA LEU A 41 -24.58 51.73 -23.10
C LEU A 41 -25.40 50.73 -23.90
N SER A 42 -26.38 50.12 -23.24
CA SER A 42 -27.40 49.33 -23.94
C SER A 42 -28.73 50.10 -23.95
N ILE A 43 -29.33 50.23 -25.11
CA ILE A 43 -30.66 50.87 -25.29
C ILE A 43 -31.58 49.73 -25.77
N GLY A 44 -32.50 49.33 -24.91
CA GLY A 44 -33.29 48.11 -25.16
C GLY A 44 -32.43 46.87 -25.28
N ASN A 45 -32.52 46.12 -26.38
CA ASN A 45 -31.72 44.95 -26.68
C ASN A 45 -30.50 45.23 -27.57
N ILE A 46 -30.17 46.51 -27.82
CA ILE A 46 -29.08 46.94 -28.68
C ILE A 46 -27.89 47.35 -27.81
N CYS A 47 -26.77 46.66 -27.96
CA CYS A 47 -25.50 47.00 -27.35
C CYS A 47 -24.71 47.94 -28.28
N ILE A 48 -24.38 49.18 -27.82
CA ILE A 48 -23.67 50.18 -28.65
C ILE A 48 -22.17 49.90 -28.68
N LEU A 49 -21.61 49.35 -27.60
CA LEU A 49 -20.23 48.90 -27.54
C LEU A 49 -20.18 47.50 -26.98
N SER A 50 -19.70 46.57 -27.77
CA SER A 50 -19.54 45.15 -27.35
C SER A 50 -18.11 44.69 -27.50
N ASP A 51 -17.73 43.76 -26.67
CA ASP A 51 -16.53 42.93 -26.84
C ASP A 51 -16.94 41.51 -27.12
N SER A 52 -16.25 40.88 -28.04
CA SER A 52 -16.52 39.51 -28.44
C SER A 52 -15.26 38.80 -28.89
N GLY A 53 -15.25 37.54 -28.66
CA GLY A 53 -14.20 36.64 -29.20
C GLY A 53 -14.82 35.32 -29.63
N THR A 54 -14.33 34.78 -30.72
CA THR A 54 -14.80 33.50 -31.26
C THR A 54 -13.61 32.57 -31.41
N ASN A 55 -13.75 31.31 -30.90
CA ASN A 55 -12.74 30.25 -31.06
C ASN A 55 -11.32 30.66 -30.58
N LYS A 56 -11.24 31.45 -29.53
CA LYS A 56 -9.94 31.83 -28.94
C LYS A 56 -9.33 30.62 -28.24
N PRO A 57 -8.17 30.16 -28.69
CA PRO A 57 -7.55 28.95 -28.10
C PRO A 57 -6.98 29.25 -26.71
N SER A 58 -7.13 28.29 -25.83
CA SER A 58 -6.47 28.21 -24.52
C SER A 58 -6.14 26.77 -24.22
N THR A 59 -5.16 26.54 -23.39
CA THR A 59 -4.80 25.19 -22.94
C THR A 59 -5.14 25.02 -21.46
N LEU A 60 -5.67 23.86 -21.12
CA LEU A 60 -5.91 23.44 -19.75
C LEU A 60 -5.18 22.12 -19.50
N THR A 61 -4.26 22.11 -18.55
CA THR A 61 -3.58 20.89 -18.14
C THR A 61 -4.28 20.29 -16.92
N VAL A 62 -4.68 19.02 -17.04
CA VAL A 62 -5.24 18.24 -15.95
C VAL A 62 -4.20 17.19 -15.56
N SER A 63 -3.91 17.09 -14.27
CA SER A 63 -2.98 16.08 -13.75
C SER A 63 -3.63 15.28 -12.63
N MET A 64 -3.29 13.98 -12.55
CA MET A 64 -3.73 13.06 -11.51
C MET A 64 -2.54 12.21 -11.08
N THR A 65 -2.38 12.02 -9.77
CA THR A 65 -1.37 11.12 -9.22
C THR A 65 -2.06 9.90 -8.62
N VAL A 66 -1.64 8.71 -9.07
CA VAL A 66 -1.99 7.42 -8.45
C VAL A 66 -0.82 7.01 -7.58
N ALA A 67 -1.02 7.02 -6.26
CA ALA A 67 0.02 6.65 -5.31
C ALA A 67 0.13 5.14 -5.15
N ASN A 68 1.31 4.68 -4.71
CA ASN A 68 1.47 3.31 -4.22
C ASN A 68 0.73 3.16 -2.88
N ASP A 69 -0.07 2.11 -2.78
CA ASP A 69 -0.75 1.73 -1.54
C ASP A 69 -0.97 0.22 -1.50
N CYS A 70 -1.05 -0.35 -0.30
CA CYS A 70 -1.23 -1.79 -0.10
C CYS A 70 -2.15 -2.09 1.07
N THR A 71 -2.95 -3.13 0.89
CA THR A 71 -3.67 -3.79 1.98
C THR A 71 -2.98 -5.11 2.31
N ILE A 72 -2.74 -5.36 3.60
CA ILE A 72 -2.08 -6.55 4.10
C ILE A 72 -3.05 -7.34 4.98
N THR A 73 -3.05 -8.66 4.81
CA THR A 73 -3.79 -9.58 5.67
C THR A 73 -2.89 -10.76 6.01
N ALA A 74 -2.76 -11.06 7.30
CA ALA A 74 -2.05 -12.24 7.79
C ALA A 74 -2.81 -12.83 8.99
N ALA A 75 -2.81 -14.16 9.09
CA ALA A 75 -3.39 -14.85 10.23
C ALA A 75 -2.41 -14.90 11.41
N ASN A 76 -2.94 -15.02 12.62
CA ASN A 76 -2.13 -15.25 13.81
C ASN A 76 -1.39 -16.58 13.71
N ILE A 77 -0.16 -16.63 14.21
CA ILE A 77 0.66 -17.83 14.30
C ILE A 77 0.42 -18.42 15.68
N ALA A 78 -0.15 -19.62 15.74
CA ALA A 78 -0.41 -20.35 16.99
C ALA A 78 0.36 -21.67 16.98
N PHE A 79 1.37 -21.80 17.85
CA PHE A 79 2.17 -23.01 17.99
C PHE A 79 1.44 -24.12 18.75
N GLY A 80 0.30 -23.83 19.38
CA GLY A 80 -0.42 -24.77 20.20
C GLY A 80 0.23 -24.99 21.57
N SER A 81 0.13 -26.21 22.09
CA SER A 81 0.65 -26.62 23.41
C SER A 81 1.50 -27.86 23.26
N ALA A 82 2.65 -27.87 23.93
CA ALA A 82 3.56 -29.02 23.94
C ALA A 82 4.25 -29.14 25.30
N PRO A 83 4.55 -30.39 25.77
CA PRO A 83 5.19 -30.60 27.07
C PRO A 83 6.68 -30.23 27.07
N VAL A 84 7.34 -30.27 25.92
CA VAL A 84 8.76 -29.95 25.74
C VAL A 84 8.99 -29.22 24.41
N VAL A 85 10.06 -28.43 24.33
CA VAL A 85 10.40 -27.61 23.18
C VAL A 85 10.48 -28.41 21.87
N SER A 86 11.03 -29.59 21.91
CA SER A 86 11.19 -30.48 20.74
C SER A 86 9.87 -31.05 20.21
N ALA A 87 8.79 -30.94 20.94
CA ALA A 87 7.49 -31.45 20.53
C ALA A 87 6.63 -30.40 19.77
N PHE A 88 7.08 -29.15 19.70
CA PHE A 88 6.40 -28.16 18.87
C PHE A 88 6.63 -28.46 17.38
N THR A 89 5.56 -28.41 16.62
CA THR A 89 5.60 -28.59 15.18
C THR A 89 5.73 -27.25 14.45
N THR A 90 6.19 -27.30 13.21
CA THR A 90 6.18 -26.14 12.32
C THR A 90 4.75 -25.69 12.04
N VAL A 91 4.50 -24.40 12.12
CA VAL A 91 3.23 -23.78 11.76
C VAL A 91 3.38 -23.12 10.38
N SER A 92 2.62 -23.61 9.40
CA SER A 92 2.58 -23.03 8.05
C SER A 92 1.39 -22.08 7.95
N GLN A 93 1.63 -20.88 7.43
CA GLN A 93 0.63 -19.83 7.23
C GLN A 93 0.92 -19.07 5.94
N THR A 94 0.04 -18.13 5.61
CA THR A 94 0.20 -17.24 4.46
C THR A 94 -0.01 -15.79 4.87
N ALA A 95 0.70 -14.89 4.19
CA ALA A 95 0.41 -13.47 4.17
C ALA A 95 -0.12 -13.08 2.78
N SER A 96 -1.19 -12.30 2.75
CA SER A 96 -1.82 -11.81 1.53
C SER A 96 -1.59 -10.31 1.42
N VAL A 97 -1.11 -9.85 0.26
CA VAL A 97 -0.81 -8.43 0.01
C VAL A 97 -1.46 -8.03 -1.31
N ALA A 98 -2.30 -7.00 -1.26
CA ALA A 98 -2.95 -6.41 -2.43
C ALA A 98 -2.48 -4.97 -2.58
N CYS A 99 -1.70 -4.68 -3.62
CA CYS A 99 -1.12 -3.36 -3.87
C CYS A 99 -1.63 -2.74 -5.16
N THR A 100 -1.51 -1.41 -5.26
CA THR A 100 -1.75 -0.64 -6.48
C THR A 100 -1.03 -1.29 -7.66
N LYS A 101 -1.67 -1.34 -8.81
CA LYS A 101 -1.12 -1.92 -10.04
C LYS A 101 0.24 -1.32 -10.38
N GLY A 102 1.18 -2.18 -10.76
CA GLY A 102 2.52 -1.78 -11.17
C GLY A 102 3.48 -1.45 -10.02
N SER A 103 3.03 -1.41 -8.76
CA SER A 103 3.89 -1.17 -7.60
C SER A 103 4.87 -2.32 -7.40
N ALA A 104 6.16 -2.04 -7.44
CA ALA A 104 7.20 -2.93 -6.95
C ALA A 104 7.37 -2.68 -5.45
N TYR A 105 7.34 -3.73 -4.64
CA TYR A 105 7.40 -3.59 -3.19
C TYR A 105 8.12 -4.76 -2.54
N THR A 106 8.47 -4.59 -1.28
CA THR A 106 9.00 -5.65 -0.43
C THR A 106 8.15 -5.81 0.83
N VAL A 107 8.09 -7.06 1.34
CA VAL A 107 7.33 -7.41 2.53
C VAL A 107 8.28 -7.90 3.62
N GLY A 108 8.10 -7.44 4.85
CA GLY A 108 8.97 -7.79 5.96
C GLY A 108 8.24 -7.99 7.28
N PHE A 109 8.78 -8.87 8.12
CA PHE A 109 8.35 -9.02 9.51
C PHE A 109 9.39 -8.40 10.44
N ASN A 110 8.96 -7.53 11.36
CA ASN A 110 9.87 -7.01 12.39
C ASN A 110 10.37 -8.12 13.33
N ASP A 111 11.25 -7.76 14.25
CA ASP A 111 11.87 -8.70 15.17
C ASP A 111 11.02 -9.08 16.39
N GLY A 112 9.75 -8.63 16.44
CA GLY A 112 8.88 -8.80 17.59
C GLY A 112 9.22 -7.84 18.75
N LEU A 113 8.61 -8.07 19.91
CA LEU A 113 8.78 -7.18 21.07
C LEU A 113 10.06 -7.48 21.87
N GLN A 114 10.56 -8.69 21.83
CA GLN A 114 11.63 -9.17 22.70
C GLN A 114 12.71 -9.97 21.94
N PRO A 115 13.31 -9.44 20.85
CA PRO A 115 14.33 -10.19 20.13
C PRO A 115 15.58 -10.42 21.01
N VAL A 116 16.35 -11.44 20.68
CA VAL A 116 17.66 -11.68 21.34
C VAL A 116 18.61 -10.51 21.08
N SER A 117 18.56 -9.99 19.85
CA SER A 117 19.29 -8.80 19.40
C SER A 117 18.60 -8.26 18.14
N ALA A 118 18.96 -7.07 17.69
CA ALA A 118 18.47 -6.54 16.41
C ALA A 118 18.82 -7.52 15.27
N GLY A 119 17.81 -7.93 14.48
CA GLY A 119 17.95 -8.94 13.45
C GLY A 119 18.14 -10.39 13.97
N GLY A 120 18.16 -10.58 15.28
CA GLY A 120 18.29 -11.89 15.92
C GLY A 120 16.98 -12.66 16.04
N ARG A 121 17.06 -13.82 16.73
CA ARG A 121 15.90 -14.67 16.98
C ARG A 121 14.79 -13.91 17.70
N ARG A 122 13.55 -14.07 17.24
CA ARG A 122 12.35 -13.61 17.95
C ARG A 122 12.13 -14.42 19.21
N ARG A 123 11.45 -13.85 20.19
CA ARG A 123 11.12 -14.55 21.44
C ARG A 123 9.69 -14.26 21.88
N LEU A 124 8.93 -15.31 22.09
CA LEU A 124 7.71 -15.27 22.88
C LEU A 124 8.08 -15.05 24.34
N LYS A 125 7.25 -14.36 25.11
CA LYS A 125 7.47 -14.03 26.52
C LYS A 125 6.31 -14.50 27.39
N SER A 126 6.63 -15.03 28.57
CA SER A 126 5.70 -15.31 29.67
C SER A 126 6.36 -14.92 31.00
N GLY A 127 5.86 -13.86 31.64
CA GLY A 127 6.53 -13.28 32.83
C GLY A 127 7.98 -12.87 32.52
N THR A 128 8.94 -13.50 33.17
CA THR A 128 10.38 -13.31 32.94
C THR A 128 11.00 -14.36 32.01
N ASN A 129 10.24 -15.35 31.57
CA ASN A 129 10.70 -16.46 30.75
C ASN A 129 10.49 -16.18 29.26
N TYR A 130 11.35 -16.76 28.44
CA TYR A 130 11.34 -16.59 26.98
C TYR A 130 11.36 -17.92 26.27
N LEU A 131 10.75 -17.96 25.08
CA LEU A 131 10.76 -19.09 24.16
C LEU A 131 11.13 -18.57 22.77
N ALA A 132 12.31 -18.92 22.30
CA ALA A 132 12.83 -18.45 21.01
C ALA A 132 12.15 -19.16 19.84
N TYR A 133 11.78 -18.38 18.84
CA TYR A 133 11.17 -18.84 17.61
C TYR A 133 11.62 -17.97 16.44
N ASP A 134 11.26 -18.36 15.21
CA ASP A 134 11.34 -17.46 14.07
C ASP A 134 10.32 -17.78 12.98
N ILE A 135 10.21 -16.84 12.05
CA ILE A 135 9.39 -16.91 10.84
C ILE A 135 10.33 -17.02 9.65
N PHE A 136 10.10 -18.02 8.82
CA PHE A 136 10.93 -18.34 7.66
C PHE A 136 10.14 -18.15 6.37
N GLN A 137 10.86 -17.83 5.29
CA GLN A 137 10.31 -17.69 3.95
C GLN A 137 9.95 -19.08 3.42
N SER A 138 8.68 -19.29 3.08
CA SER A 138 8.17 -20.57 2.60
C SER A 138 8.59 -21.76 3.50
N ALA A 139 8.87 -22.91 2.93
CA ALA A 139 9.38 -24.11 3.65
C ALA A 139 10.90 -24.06 3.93
N GLY A 140 11.56 -22.96 3.60
CA GLY A 140 13.01 -22.81 3.72
C GLY A 140 13.52 -22.58 5.13
N THR A 141 14.80 -22.25 5.21
CA THR A 141 15.53 -21.88 6.43
C THR A 141 15.91 -20.39 6.44
N THR A 142 15.59 -19.66 5.38
CA THR A 142 15.86 -18.23 5.31
C THR A 142 14.88 -17.48 6.20
N ARG A 143 15.41 -16.80 7.20
CA ARG A 143 14.62 -15.98 8.11
C ARG A 143 13.92 -14.86 7.33
N TRP A 144 12.64 -14.65 7.60
CA TRP A 144 11.91 -13.52 7.05
C TRP A 144 11.95 -12.34 8.03
N GLY A 145 12.77 -11.34 7.70
CA GLY A 145 13.01 -10.16 8.51
C GLY A 145 12.46 -8.88 7.90
N SER A 146 12.78 -7.75 8.50
CA SER A 146 12.28 -6.43 8.11
C SER A 146 13.29 -5.56 7.35
N VAL A 147 14.55 -6.00 7.21
CA VAL A 147 15.62 -5.18 6.63
C VAL A 147 16.37 -5.90 5.52
N GLY A 148 16.75 -5.16 4.50
CA GLY A 148 17.61 -5.60 3.39
C GLY A 148 17.14 -6.92 2.75
N ALA A 149 18.06 -7.84 2.54
CA ALA A 149 17.81 -9.13 1.90
C ALA A 149 16.93 -10.09 2.73
N ALA A 150 16.65 -9.79 3.99
CA ALA A 150 15.72 -10.57 4.80
C ALA A 150 14.25 -10.26 4.48
N ARG A 151 13.95 -9.17 3.79
CA ARG A 151 12.61 -8.87 3.24
C ARG A 151 12.36 -9.71 1.98
N ARG A 152 11.11 -9.98 1.69
CA ARG A 152 10.70 -10.65 0.45
C ARG A 152 10.24 -9.63 -0.58
N ALA A 153 10.79 -9.69 -1.79
CA ALA A 153 10.30 -8.89 -2.91
C ALA A 153 8.94 -9.41 -3.40
N SER A 154 8.11 -8.53 -3.92
CA SER A 154 6.81 -8.87 -4.52
C SER A 154 6.92 -9.93 -5.64
N SER A 155 8.04 -9.95 -6.35
CA SER A 155 8.37 -10.95 -7.37
C SER A 155 8.61 -12.36 -6.82
N THR A 156 8.74 -12.54 -5.50
CA THR A 156 8.95 -13.84 -4.83
C THR A 156 7.69 -14.41 -4.19
N ALA A 157 6.52 -13.82 -4.43
CA ALA A 157 5.24 -14.36 -3.97
C ALA A 157 4.99 -15.75 -4.59
N GLU A 158 4.40 -16.67 -3.84
CA GLU A 158 4.04 -18.00 -4.33
C GLU A 158 2.82 -17.97 -5.26
N VAL A 159 1.94 -16.98 -5.06
CA VAL A 159 0.80 -16.76 -5.98
C VAL A 159 0.88 -15.34 -6.52
N ASN A 160 0.74 -15.20 -7.82
CA ASN A 160 0.78 -13.93 -8.55
C ASN A 160 2.10 -13.15 -8.34
N PRO A 161 3.29 -13.76 -8.53
CA PRO A 161 4.56 -13.05 -8.39
C PRO A 161 4.68 -11.88 -9.36
N GLY A 162 5.42 -10.84 -8.97
CA GLY A 162 5.64 -9.64 -9.79
C GLY A 162 5.18 -8.36 -9.09
N ASN A 163 4.90 -7.33 -9.87
CA ASN A 163 4.40 -6.06 -9.35
C ASN A 163 2.94 -6.16 -8.90
N GLY A 164 2.50 -5.21 -8.09
CA GLY A 164 1.11 -5.11 -7.62
C GLY A 164 0.10 -5.19 -8.76
N LEU A 165 -1.02 -5.85 -8.51
CA LEU A 165 -2.04 -6.15 -9.52
C LEU A 165 -3.12 -5.06 -9.64
N GLY A 166 -3.28 -4.22 -8.60
CA GLY A 166 -4.38 -3.28 -8.45
C GLY A 166 -5.72 -3.95 -8.12
N THR A 167 -5.86 -5.21 -8.49
CA THR A 167 -7.00 -6.08 -8.14
C THR A 167 -6.47 -7.46 -7.80
N GLY A 168 -6.99 -8.08 -6.76
CA GLY A 168 -6.49 -9.36 -6.27
C GLY A 168 -5.23 -9.24 -5.40
N SER A 169 -4.81 -10.36 -4.87
CA SER A 169 -3.72 -10.43 -3.89
C SER A 169 -2.57 -11.29 -4.38
N GLN A 170 -1.39 -10.96 -3.89
CA GLN A 170 -0.19 -11.76 -3.98
C GLN A 170 -0.03 -12.52 -2.66
N ILE A 171 0.24 -13.82 -2.72
CA ILE A 171 0.32 -14.67 -1.53
C ILE A 171 1.77 -15.04 -1.27
N PHE A 172 2.17 -14.88 -0.03
CA PHE A 172 3.48 -15.23 0.50
C PHE A 172 3.32 -16.33 1.55
N ASN A 173 3.90 -17.50 1.31
CA ASN A 173 3.93 -18.58 2.29
C ASN A 173 4.97 -18.29 3.37
N LEU A 174 4.68 -18.68 4.59
CA LEU A 174 5.60 -18.63 5.72
C LEU A 174 5.53 -19.89 6.57
N ASN A 175 6.64 -20.22 7.22
CA ASN A 175 6.72 -21.23 8.24
C ASN A 175 7.27 -20.62 9.52
N ALA A 176 6.57 -20.79 10.63
CA ALA A 176 7.05 -20.41 11.94
C ALA A 176 7.51 -21.67 12.70
N LYS A 177 8.65 -21.56 13.37
CA LYS A 177 9.27 -22.68 14.11
C LYS A 177 9.79 -22.22 15.46
N ILE A 178 9.54 -23.02 16.47
CA ILE A 178 10.24 -22.90 17.76
C ILE A 178 11.64 -23.50 17.57
N TYR A 179 12.65 -22.84 18.10
CA TYR A 179 14.01 -23.37 18.11
C TYR A 179 14.15 -24.48 19.15
N THR A 180 14.73 -25.61 18.76
CA THR A 180 14.90 -26.79 19.65
C THR A 180 16.23 -26.78 20.39
N ASP A 181 17.14 -25.89 20.06
CA ASP A 181 18.46 -25.69 20.69
C ASP A 181 18.40 -24.82 21.96
N GLN A 182 17.27 -24.83 22.65
CA GLN A 182 17.02 -24.11 23.91
C GLN A 182 16.42 -25.05 24.93
N ALA A 183 16.61 -24.73 26.24
CA ALA A 183 15.93 -25.44 27.31
C ALA A 183 14.42 -25.28 27.25
N THR A 184 13.67 -26.29 27.67
CA THR A 184 12.22 -26.17 27.85
C THR A 184 11.94 -25.19 28.98
N PRO A 185 11.25 -24.07 28.71
CA PRO A 185 10.95 -23.07 29.73
C PRO A 185 9.83 -23.57 30.65
N PRO A 186 9.59 -22.90 31.81
CA PRO A 186 8.47 -23.20 32.70
C PRO A 186 7.12 -23.17 31.98
N VAL A 187 6.14 -23.89 32.53
CA VAL A 187 4.76 -23.85 32.03
C VAL A 187 4.21 -22.42 32.04
N GLY A 188 3.54 -22.03 30.98
CA GLY A 188 2.96 -20.70 30.84
C GLY A 188 2.42 -20.44 29.46
N THR A 189 1.71 -19.31 29.29
CA THR A 189 1.29 -18.79 27.99
C THR A 189 2.36 -17.82 27.49
N TYR A 190 2.98 -18.17 26.39
CA TYR A 190 4.05 -17.40 25.75
C TYR A 190 3.50 -16.64 24.55
N THR A 191 3.67 -15.33 24.51
CA THR A 191 3.17 -14.46 23.44
C THR A 191 4.25 -13.52 22.92
N ASP A 192 4.10 -13.10 21.65
CA ASP A 192 4.85 -12.03 21.04
C ASP A 192 3.91 -11.25 20.11
N SER A 193 4.32 -10.06 19.69
CA SER A 193 3.64 -9.28 18.67
C SER A 193 4.63 -8.92 17.57
N VAL A 194 4.34 -9.33 16.36
CA VAL A 194 5.16 -9.11 15.18
C VAL A 194 4.38 -8.27 14.18
N VAL A 195 5.01 -7.24 13.64
CA VAL A 195 4.43 -6.39 12.60
C VAL A 195 4.89 -6.89 11.24
N LEU A 196 3.92 -7.10 10.35
CA LEU A 196 4.15 -7.29 8.91
C LEU A 196 3.98 -5.95 8.22
N ASP A 197 4.97 -5.51 7.48
CA ASP A 197 4.98 -4.23 6.76
C ASP A 197 5.32 -4.39 5.28
N VAL A 198 4.90 -3.41 4.50
CA VAL A 198 5.27 -3.25 3.08
C VAL A 198 6.11 -1.99 2.92
N ALA A 199 7.15 -2.06 2.10
CA ALA A 199 7.97 -0.93 1.68
C ALA A 199 8.10 -0.89 0.15
N PHE A 200 8.02 0.33 -0.41
CA PHE A 200 8.18 0.64 -1.83
C PHE A 200 9.59 1.13 -2.16
#